data_960e2c15177e8a469d5c98d798e3802b
#
_entry.id   960e2c15177e8a469d5c98d798e3802b
#
_cell.length_a   1.000
_cell.length_b   1.000
_cell.length_c   1.000
_cell.angle_alpha   90.00
_cell.angle_beta   90.00
_cell.angle_gamma   90.00
#
_symmetry.space_group_name_H-M   'P 1'
#
loop_
_entity.id
_entity.type
_entity.pdbx_description
1 polymer ?
#
loop_
_entity_poly.entity_id
_entity_poly.type
_entity_poly.pdbx_seq_one_letter_code
_entity_poly.pdbx_strand_id
1 'polypeptide(L)'
;MKKYLTIPAITMFLCILACGNSEKVTADFNESSVTLITHDSFAVSEGIFDIFTSETGISVDQLSLGDTGQLIATSILTKDDPIGDVIFGIDNTFLGRALNANIFTPYTSPIESRIAEELDYEKSDYLTPIDYGHVCLNYWKDSFNDTFPPPKSIDDLLDPSYSNLLVVQNPETSSPGLAFLLATISHFGDNWVSFWQTLNQNGVSVTSDWESSYYGDFIAGGGENSIVVSYASSPIAELIYSDPPVEIPPTAIIEDSCFKQVEYAGILKNTKNKPEAEALIDFLLSQRFQEDIPLNMFMMPVLREASLPVAFSIYPTIPSDLNLISPNEIESNRNNWTEIWTETVLR
;
A
#
# COMPACT_ATOMS: atom_id res chain seq x y z
N MET A 1 -26.62 -60.00 86.81
CA MET A 1 -25.64 -59.01 86.39
C MET A 1 -26.14 -58.39 85.14
N LYS A 2 -26.82 -57.26 85.25
CA LYS A 2 -27.41 -56.53 84.08
C LYS A 2 -26.48 -55.37 83.72
N LYS A 3 -25.97 -55.38 82.47
CA LYS A 3 -25.21 -54.26 81.96
C LYS A 3 -26.17 -53.29 81.29
N TYR A 4 -26.20 -52.06 81.75
CA TYR A 4 -26.93 -50.95 81.10
C TYR A 4 -26.08 -50.37 79.96
N LEU A 5 -26.67 -50.30 78.77
CA LEU A 5 -26.12 -49.71 77.58
C LEU A 5 -26.66 -48.28 77.48
N THR A 6 -25.77 -47.28 77.62
CA THR A 6 -26.11 -45.87 77.42
C THR A 6 -25.87 -45.45 75.95
N ILE A 7 -26.96 -44.96 75.35
CA ILE A 7 -26.90 -44.39 73.98
C ILE A 7 -26.60 -42.88 74.09
N PRO A 8 -25.61 -42.34 73.39
CA PRO A 8 -25.43 -40.88 73.34
C PRO A 8 -26.33 -40.28 72.24
N ALA A 9 -27.04 -39.22 72.60
CA ALA A 9 -27.83 -38.41 71.67
C ALA A 9 -26.90 -37.64 70.71
N ILE A 10 -27.05 -37.90 69.41
CA ILE A 10 -26.36 -37.14 68.36
C ILE A 10 -27.22 -35.91 68.01
N THR A 11 -26.74 -34.75 68.38
CA THR A 11 -27.28 -33.44 67.99
C THR A 11 -26.92 -33.15 66.54
N MET A 12 -27.87 -33.24 65.65
CA MET A 12 -27.71 -32.94 64.22
C MET A 12 -27.71 -31.43 63.98
N PHE A 13 -26.51 -30.91 63.69
CA PHE A 13 -26.33 -29.50 63.33
C PHE A 13 -26.68 -29.32 61.83
N LEU A 14 -27.80 -28.65 61.57
CA LEU A 14 -28.24 -28.32 60.20
C LEU A 14 -27.40 -27.15 59.71
N CYS A 15 -26.37 -27.42 58.86
CA CYS A 15 -25.67 -26.38 58.09
C CYS A 15 -26.55 -25.98 56.91
N ILE A 16 -27.14 -24.80 56.96
CA ILE A 16 -27.79 -24.17 55.81
C ILE A 16 -26.67 -23.70 54.87
N LEU A 17 -26.45 -24.47 53.80
CA LEU A 17 -25.61 -24.01 52.67
C LEU A 17 -26.42 -22.97 51.88
N ALA A 18 -26.12 -21.69 52.11
CA ALA A 18 -26.53 -20.62 51.20
C ALA A 18 -25.72 -20.77 49.91
N CYS A 19 -26.31 -21.39 48.88
CA CYS A 19 -25.83 -21.27 47.51
C CYS A 19 -26.03 -19.84 47.05
N GLY A 20 -24.98 -19.01 47.20
CA GLY A 20 -24.86 -17.77 46.47
C GLY A 20 -24.67 -18.10 45.02
N ASN A 21 -25.68 -17.85 44.19
CA ASN A 21 -25.54 -17.79 42.73
C ASN A 21 -24.62 -16.63 42.41
N SER A 22 -23.31 -16.91 42.21
CA SER A 22 -22.45 -16.02 41.49
C SER A 22 -22.87 -16.08 40.03
N GLU A 23 -23.79 -15.22 39.62
CA GLU A 23 -23.89 -14.88 38.22
C GLU A 23 -22.49 -14.42 37.78
N LYS A 24 -21.78 -15.29 37.06
CA LYS A 24 -20.69 -14.84 36.20
C LYS A 24 -21.36 -13.90 35.20
N VAL A 25 -21.24 -12.61 35.46
CA VAL A 25 -21.37 -11.60 34.43
C VAL A 25 -20.19 -11.90 33.50
N THR A 26 -20.38 -12.79 32.53
CA THR A 26 -19.62 -12.75 31.29
C THR A 26 -20.06 -11.43 30.66
N ALA A 27 -19.23 -10.41 30.84
CA ALA A 27 -19.29 -9.29 29.92
C ALA A 27 -19.08 -9.93 28.52
N ASP A 28 -20.16 -10.06 27.75
CA ASP A 28 -20.05 -10.12 26.30
C ASP A 28 -19.37 -8.79 25.93
N PHE A 29 -18.05 -8.81 25.87
CA PHE A 29 -17.32 -7.85 25.06
C PHE A 29 -17.78 -8.20 23.64
N ASN A 30 -18.75 -7.47 23.09
CA ASN A 30 -18.85 -7.35 21.66
C ASN A 30 -17.47 -6.88 21.22
N GLU A 31 -16.65 -7.78 20.71
CA GLU A 31 -15.39 -7.42 20.08
C GLU A 31 -15.77 -6.54 18.91
N SER A 32 -15.52 -5.25 19.06
CA SER A 32 -15.68 -4.28 17.98
C SER A 32 -14.60 -4.57 16.95
N SER A 33 -14.94 -4.63 15.69
CA SER A 33 -13.98 -4.85 14.60
C SER A 33 -14.14 -3.81 13.52
N VAL A 34 -13.05 -3.57 12.78
CA VAL A 34 -13.00 -2.71 11.61
C VAL A 34 -12.33 -3.46 10.46
N THR A 35 -12.91 -3.42 9.27
CA THR A 35 -12.33 -4.06 8.09
C THR A 35 -11.54 -3.05 7.28
N LEU A 36 -10.24 -3.28 7.16
CA LEU A 36 -9.31 -2.53 6.32
C LEU A 36 -9.18 -3.22 4.97
N ILE A 37 -9.61 -2.54 3.91
CA ILE A 37 -9.41 -2.98 2.52
C ILE A 37 -8.11 -2.40 2.00
N THR A 38 -7.23 -3.25 1.43
CA THR A 38 -5.92 -2.84 0.95
C THR A 38 -5.65 -3.35 -0.47
N HIS A 39 -4.65 -2.79 -1.14
CA HIS A 39 -4.02 -3.45 -2.27
C HIS A 39 -3.22 -4.69 -1.81
N ASP A 40 -2.82 -5.53 -2.75
CA ASP A 40 -2.17 -6.83 -2.46
C ASP A 40 -0.73 -6.71 -1.94
N SER A 41 -0.04 -5.61 -2.27
CA SER A 41 1.31 -5.32 -1.77
C SER A 41 1.35 -4.64 -0.39
N PHE A 42 0.21 -4.45 0.28
CA PHE A 42 0.17 -3.87 1.61
C PHE A 42 0.81 -4.82 2.63
N ALA A 43 1.83 -4.36 3.32
CA ALA A 43 2.55 -5.11 4.33
C ALA A 43 2.85 -4.26 5.58
N VAL A 44 2.73 -4.88 6.73
CA VAL A 44 3.03 -4.27 8.04
C VAL A 44 3.74 -5.28 8.94
N SER A 45 4.44 -4.82 9.97
CA SER A 45 5.08 -5.70 10.95
C SER A 45 4.05 -6.61 11.63
N GLU A 46 4.46 -7.85 11.89
CA GLU A 46 3.68 -8.77 12.71
C GLU A 46 3.30 -8.12 14.05
N GLY A 47 2.00 -8.12 14.39
CA GLY A 47 1.49 -7.58 15.64
C GLY A 47 1.25 -6.07 15.65
N ILE A 48 1.45 -5.32 14.56
CA ILE A 48 1.15 -3.87 14.55
C ILE A 48 -0.32 -3.60 14.86
N PHE A 49 -1.24 -4.39 14.31
CA PHE A 49 -2.67 -4.27 14.60
C PHE A 49 -3.07 -4.85 15.97
N ASP A 50 -2.27 -5.76 16.55
CA ASP A 50 -2.48 -6.19 17.95
C ASP A 50 -2.27 -5.05 18.92
N ILE A 51 -1.36 -4.13 18.59
CA ILE A 51 -1.14 -2.91 19.37
C ILE A 51 -2.37 -2.01 19.30
N PHE A 52 -2.92 -1.77 18.09
CA PHE A 52 -4.17 -1.03 17.91
C PHE A 52 -5.30 -1.67 18.71
N THR A 53 -5.44 -2.99 18.64
CA THR A 53 -6.47 -3.75 19.38
C THR A 53 -6.27 -3.60 20.90
N SER A 54 -5.03 -3.66 21.40
CA SER A 54 -4.75 -3.51 22.82
C SER A 54 -5.05 -2.10 23.36
N GLU A 55 -4.90 -1.06 22.52
CA GLU A 55 -5.12 0.34 22.87
C GLU A 55 -6.59 0.75 22.78
N THR A 56 -7.34 0.17 21.83
CA THR A 56 -8.72 0.59 21.49
C THR A 56 -9.78 -0.43 21.84
N GLY A 57 -9.43 -1.70 21.97
CA GLY A 57 -10.39 -2.83 22.06
C GLY A 57 -11.01 -3.19 20.72
N ILE A 58 -10.54 -2.63 19.59
CA ILE A 58 -11.05 -2.87 18.24
C ILE A 58 -10.09 -3.80 17.50
N SER A 59 -10.58 -4.91 16.95
CA SER A 59 -9.78 -5.77 16.08
C SER A 59 -9.78 -5.26 14.64
N VAL A 60 -8.69 -5.52 13.89
CA VAL A 60 -8.58 -5.18 12.46
C VAL A 60 -8.68 -6.45 11.63
N ASP A 61 -9.69 -6.51 10.75
CA ASP A 61 -9.81 -7.52 9.72
C ASP A 61 -9.26 -6.95 8.40
N GLN A 62 -8.21 -7.57 7.84
CA GLN A 62 -7.61 -7.11 6.59
C GLN A 62 -8.18 -7.88 5.40
N LEU A 63 -8.55 -7.14 4.34
CA LEU A 63 -9.05 -7.68 3.08
C LEU A 63 -8.25 -7.10 1.90
N SER A 64 -7.47 -7.93 1.23
CA SER A 64 -6.72 -7.54 0.02
C SER A 64 -7.56 -7.73 -1.24
N LEU A 65 -7.53 -6.74 -2.16
CA LEU A 65 -8.36 -6.69 -3.37
C LEU A 65 -7.57 -6.43 -4.67
N GLY A 66 -6.40 -6.99 -4.81
CA GLY A 66 -5.54 -6.75 -5.98
C GLY A 66 -4.87 -5.37 -5.94
N ASP A 67 -4.43 -4.85 -7.08
CA ASP A 67 -3.81 -3.52 -7.18
C ASP A 67 -4.87 -2.40 -7.19
N THR A 68 -4.46 -1.15 -7.05
CA THR A 68 -5.32 0.05 -6.81
C THR A 68 -6.48 0.18 -7.79
N GLY A 69 -6.29 -0.14 -9.06
CA GLY A 69 -7.37 -0.09 -10.05
C GLY A 69 -8.51 -1.06 -9.75
N GLN A 70 -8.18 -2.28 -9.29
CA GLN A 70 -9.16 -3.31 -8.90
C GLN A 70 -9.80 -2.97 -7.55
N LEU A 71 -8.99 -2.49 -6.60
CA LEU A 71 -9.41 -2.02 -5.28
C LEU A 71 -10.53 -0.97 -5.40
N ILE A 72 -10.32 0.08 -6.20
CA ILE A 72 -11.29 1.15 -6.43
C ILE A 72 -12.53 0.63 -7.18
N ALA A 73 -12.33 -0.18 -8.25
CA ALA A 73 -13.45 -0.73 -9.00
C ALA A 73 -14.38 -1.57 -8.13
N THR A 74 -13.82 -2.43 -7.27
CA THR A 74 -14.59 -3.25 -6.33
C THR A 74 -15.33 -2.38 -5.31
N SER A 75 -14.68 -1.37 -4.74
CA SER A 75 -15.30 -0.45 -3.78
C SER A 75 -16.44 0.37 -4.39
N ILE A 76 -16.34 0.73 -5.68
CA ILE A 76 -17.44 1.39 -6.41
C ILE A 76 -18.61 0.44 -6.62
N LEU A 77 -18.35 -0.80 -6.99
CA LEU A 77 -19.40 -1.80 -7.25
C LEU A 77 -20.17 -2.16 -5.97
N THR A 78 -19.51 -2.12 -4.82
CA THR A 78 -20.09 -2.47 -3.52
C THR A 78 -20.54 -1.26 -2.67
N LYS A 79 -20.55 -0.06 -3.24
CA LYS A 79 -20.74 1.21 -2.50
C LYS A 79 -22.02 1.31 -1.65
N ASP A 80 -23.08 0.60 -2.03
CA ASP A 80 -24.36 0.62 -1.32
C ASP A 80 -24.39 -0.33 -0.10
N ASP A 81 -23.53 -1.37 -0.11
CA ASP A 81 -23.27 -2.29 1.01
C ASP A 81 -21.77 -2.61 0.97
N PRO A 82 -20.90 -1.75 1.53
CA PRO A 82 -19.46 -1.86 1.41
C PRO A 82 -18.95 -3.12 2.12
N ILE A 83 -17.96 -3.76 1.50
CA ILE A 83 -17.33 -4.99 2.02
C ILE A 83 -16.28 -4.74 3.09
N GLY A 84 -16.02 -3.48 3.44
CA GLY A 84 -15.13 -3.05 4.51
C GLY A 84 -15.45 -1.64 4.96
N ASP A 85 -14.66 -1.13 5.88
CA ASP A 85 -14.91 0.14 6.57
C ASP A 85 -13.93 1.23 6.16
N VAL A 86 -12.66 0.87 6.01
CA VAL A 86 -11.58 1.75 5.58
C VAL A 86 -10.92 1.16 4.36
N ILE A 87 -10.63 1.99 3.37
CA ILE A 87 -9.82 1.63 2.21
C ILE A 87 -8.45 2.33 2.34
N PHE A 88 -7.37 1.61 2.05
CA PHE A 88 -6.00 2.10 1.96
C PHE A 88 -5.40 1.76 0.61
N GLY A 89 -4.54 2.63 0.06
CA GLY A 89 -3.83 2.40 -1.19
C GLY A 89 -4.48 3.05 -2.42
N ILE A 90 -5.30 4.09 -2.20
CA ILE A 90 -5.71 5.00 -3.26
C ILE A 90 -4.60 6.02 -3.43
N ASP A 91 -4.03 6.15 -4.60
CA ASP A 91 -2.99 7.14 -4.83
C ASP A 91 -3.44 8.37 -5.63
N ASN A 92 -2.54 9.35 -5.74
CA ASN A 92 -2.81 10.59 -6.45
C ASN A 92 -3.13 10.38 -7.95
N THR A 93 -2.78 9.25 -8.55
CA THR A 93 -3.09 8.95 -9.96
C THR A 93 -4.54 8.45 -10.15
N PHE A 94 -5.12 7.86 -9.12
CA PHE A 94 -6.50 7.40 -9.06
C PHE A 94 -7.42 8.29 -8.21
N LEU A 95 -6.89 9.34 -7.58
CA LEU A 95 -7.58 10.19 -6.61
C LEU A 95 -8.89 10.77 -7.14
N GLY A 96 -8.86 11.36 -8.32
CA GLY A 96 -10.06 11.94 -8.95
C GLY A 96 -11.16 10.91 -9.18
N ARG A 97 -10.82 9.72 -9.70
CA ARG A 97 -11.77 8.62 -9.88
C ARG A 97 -12.43 8.19 -8.56
N ALA A 98 -11.63 8.09 -7.50
CA ALA A 98 -12.10 7.68 -6.19
C ALA A 98 -13.05 8.72 -5.57
N LEU A 99 -12.69 10.00 -5.61
CA LEU A 99 -13.53 11.10 -5.10
C LEU A 99 -14.84 11.26 -5.89
N ASN A 100 -14.78 11.20 -7.23
CA ASN A 100 -15.96 11.33 -8.08
C ASN A 100 -16.94 10.16 -7.93
N ALA A 101 -16.50 9.01 -7.45
CA ALA A 101 -17.37 7.87 -7.16
C ALA A 101 -18.29 8.09 -5.95
N ASN A 102 -18.02 9.11 -5.10
CA ASN A 102 -18.80 9.45 -3.90
C ASN A 102 -18.98 8.26 -2.95
N ILE A 103 -17.89 7.52 -2.74
CA ILE A 103 -17.85 6.29 -1.92
C ILE A 103 -17.32 6.53 -0.50
N PHE A 104 -16.96 7.77 -0.14
CA PHE A 104 -16.35 8.11 1.14
C PHE A 104 -17.27 8.88 2.07
N THR A 105 -16.98 8.78 3.36
CA THR A 105 -17.51 9.60 4.44
C THR A 105 -16.41 10.55 4.91
N PRO A 106 -16.69 11.86 5.09
CA PRO A 106 -15.65 12.80 5.51
C PRO A 106 -15.20 12.51 6.94
N TYR A 107 -13.89 12.61 7.14
CA TYR A 107 -13.23 12.56 8.44
C TYR A 107 -11.90 13.32 8.37
N THR A 108 -11.62 14.15 9.37
CA THR A 108 -10.35 14.87 9.52
C THR A 108 -9.70 14.40 10.81
N SER A 109 -8.59 13.70 10.70
CA SER A 109 -7.84 13.24 11.87
C SER A 109 -7.24 14.41 12.66
N PRO A 110 -7.25 14.39 14.01
CA PRO A 110 -6.54 15.37 14.83
C PRO A 110 -5.02 15.43 14.54
N ILE A 111 -4.47 14.36 13.96
CA ILE A 111 -3.04 14.21 13.65
C ILE A 111 -2.68 14.86 12.31
N GLU A 112 -3.64 15.09 11.43
CA GLU A 112 -3.44 15.56 10.05
C GLU A 112 -2.60 16.84 9.94
N SER A 113 -2.69 17.75 10.93
CA SER A 113 -1.85 18.95 10.98
C SER A 113 -0.34 18.69 11.07
N ARG A 114 0.07 17.46 11.33
CA ARG A 114 1.47 17.00 11.40
C ARG A 114 1.97 16.46 10.06
N ILE A 115 1.09 16.24 9.07
CA ILE A 115 1.45 15.83 7.71
C ILE A 115 2.20 16.96 7.01
N ALA A 116 3.15 16.60 6.15
CA ALA A 116 3.85 17.56 5.31
C ALA A 116 2.87 18.14 4.26
N GLU A 117 2.75 19.47 4.19
CA GLU A 117 1.74 20.16 3.37
C GLU A 117 1.85 19.83 1.88
N GLU A 118 3.07 19.56 1.40
CA GLU A 118 3.35 19.16 0.02
C GLU A 118 2.89 17.75 -0.36
N LEU A 119 2.37 16.98 0.59
CA LEU A 119 1.84 15.63 0.37
C LEU A 119 0.31 15.59 0.30
N ASP A 120 -0.35 16.67 0.71
CA ASP A 120 -1.79 16.78 0.64
C ASP A 120 -2.21 17.55 -0.62
N TYR A 121 -2.26 16.84 -1.75
CA TYR A 121 -2.57 17.44 -3.06
C TYR A 121 -3.99 18.00 -3.16
N GLU A 122 -4.96 17.42 -2.48
CA GLU A 122 -6.38 17.73 -2.68
C GLU A 122 -7.04 18.41 -1.48
N LYS A 123 -6.40 18.49 -0.32
CA LYS A 123 -6.97 19.04 0.93
C LYS A 123 -8.44 18.64 1.12
N SER A 124 -8.69 17.34 1.00
CA SER A 124 -10.03 16.76 1.01
C SER A 124 -10.30 16.10 2.35
N ASP A 125 -11.39 16.44 3.02
CA ASP A 125 -11.83 15.75 4.25
C ASP A 125 -12.22 14.27 4.01
N TYR A 126 -12.15 13.77 2.77
CA TYR A 126 -12.57 12.40 2.41
C TYR A 126 -11.45 11.39 2.39
N LEU A 127 -10.23 11.84 2.15
CA LEU A 127 -9.05 10.99 2.00
C LEU A 127 -7.86 11.61 2.74
N THR A 128 -7.20 10.79 3.55
CA THR A 128 -6.06 11.17 4.37
C THR A 128 -4.78 10.59 3.78
N PRO A 129 -3.73 11.38 3.46
CA PRO A 129 -2.44 10.86 3.04
C PRO A 129 -1.81 9.99 4.14
N ILE A 130 -1.30 8.82 3.80
CA ILE A 130 -0.69 7.89 4.77
C ILE A 130 0.78 7.66 4.51
N ASP A 131 1.17 7.53 3.25
CA ASP A 131 2.56 7.39 2.85
C ASP A 131 2.81 7.98 1.46
N TYR A 132 4.09 8.02 1.05
CA TYR A 132 4.46 8.43 -0.30
C TYR A 132 5.75 7.74 -0.77
N GLY A 133 5.89 7.68 -2.09
CA GLY A 133 7.08 7.16 -2.74
C GLY A 133 7.30 7.79 -4.11
N HIS A 134 8.24 7.25 -4.85
CA HIS A 134 8.50 7.64 -6.22
C HIS A 134 8.54 6.38 -7.07
N VAL A 135 7.62 6.26 -8.01
CA VAL A 135 7.62 5.19 -9.01
C VAL A 135 8.66 5.53 -10.06
N CYS A 136 9.62 4.64 -10.27
CA CYS A 136 10.73 4.79 -11.19
C CYS A 136 11.00 3.50 -11.94
N LEU A 137 11.70 3.58 -13.05
CA LEU A 137 12.33 2.40 -13.64
C LEU A 137 13.51 1.96 -12.75
N ASN A 138 13.53 0.66 -12.45
CA ASN A 138 14.61 -0.01 -11.75
C ASN A 138 15.31 -0.97 -12.70
N TYR A 139 16.63 -1.10 -12.60
CA TYR A 139 17.38 -2.08 -13.37
C TYR A 139 18.29 -2.94 -12.48
N TRP A 140 18.50 -4.19 -12.89
CA TRP A 140 19.40 -5.13 -12.24
C TRP A 140 20.84 -4.89 -12.72
N LYS A 141 21.74 -4.48 -11.82
CA LYS A 141 23.10 -4.03 -12.17
C LYS A 141 23.92 -5.10 -12.89
N ASP A 142 23.83 -6.35 -12.45
CA ASP A 142 24.64 -7.45 -13.01
C ASP A 142 24.21 -7.87 -14.42
N SER A 143 23.06 -7.38 -14.92
CA SER A 143 22.63 -7.56 -16.32
C SER A 143 23.41 -6.64 -17.28
N PHE A 144 24.17 -5.70 -16.78
CA PHE A 144 24.89 -4.68 -17.54
C PHE A 144 26.37 -4.69 -17.25
N ASN A 145 27.20 -4.14 -18.17
CA ASN A 145 28.65 -4.07 -18.04
C ASN A 145 29.21 -2.94 -18.91
N ASP A 146 30.55 -2.79 -18.96
CA ASP A 146 31.21 -1.72 -19.72
C ASP A 146 30.94 -1.74 -21.23
N THR A 147 30.64 -2.93 -21.80
CA THR A 147 30.33 -3.08 -23.24
C THR A 147 28.84 -2.97 -23.54
N PHE A 148 28.01 -3.19 -22.54
CA PHE A 148 26.57 -3.01 -22.57
C PHE A 148 26.15 -2.30 -21.28
N PRO A 149 26.24 -0.96 -21.24
CA PRO A 149 25.94 -0.19 -20.03
C PRO A 149 24.45 -0.19 -19.71
N PRO A 150 24.06 0.03 -18.43
CA PRO A 150 22.66 0.26 -18.10
C PRO A 150 22.14 1.54 -18.75
N PRO A 151 20.81 1.63 -19.02
CA PRO A 151 20.20 2.87 -19.49
C PRO A 151 20.38 3.97 -18.43
N LYS A 152 20.63 5.19 -18.88
CA LYS A 152 20.84 6.37 -18.03
C LYS A 152 19.67 7.33 -18.03
N SER A 153 18.79 7.17 -19.02
CA SER A 153 17.59 7.97 -19.22
C SER A 153 16.47 7.09 -19.76
N ILE A 154 15.24 7.57 -19.63
CA ILE A 154 14.08 6.92 -20.22
C ILE A 154 14.17 6.89 -21.76
N ASP A 155 14.87 7.86 -22.38
CA ASP A 155 15.09 7.92 -23.83
C ASP A 155 15.96 6.76 -24.34
N ASP A 156 16.89 6.25 -23.52
CA ASP A 156 17.77 5.15 -23.90
C ASP A 156 16.97 3.85 -24.22
N LEU A 157 15.77 3.69 -23.66
CA LEU A 157 14.91 2.54 -23.92
C LEU A 157 14.39 2.50 -25.37
N LEU A 158 14.52 3.57 -26.12
CA LEU A 158 14.22 3.61 -27.56
C LEU A 158 15.26 2.86 -28.40
N ASP A 159 16.47 2.64 -27.86
CA ASP A 159 17.52 1.89 -28.55
C ASP A 159 17.17 0.38 -28.56
N PRO A 160 17.16 -0.27 -29.74
CA PRO A 160 16.89 -1.71 -29.84
C PRO A 160 17.82 -2.62 -29.02
N SER A 161 18.97 -2.11 -28.54
CA SER A 161 19.88 -2.87 -27.66
C SER A 161 19.22 -3.21 -26.32
N TYR A 162 18.23 -2.44 -25.87
CA TYR A 162 17.44 -2.72 -24.65
C TYR A 162 16.14 -3.50 -24.92
N SER A 163 15.97 -4.09 -26.11
CA SER A 163 14.79 -4.88 -26.45
C SER A 163 14.61 -6.09 -25.53
N ASN A 164 13.36 -6.38 -25.17
CA ASN A 164 12.92 -7.48 -24.28
C ASN A 164 13.48 -7.41 -22.85
N LEU A 165 13.93 -6.23 -22.38
CA LEU A 165 14.46 -6.08 -21.03
C LEU A 165 13.47 -5.44 -20.07
N LEU A 166 12.46 -4.73 -20.55
CA LEU A 166 11.53 -3.95 -19.75
C LEU A 166 10.24 -4.72 -19.49
N VAL A 167 9.84 -4.78 -18.23
CA VAL A 167 8.47 -5.14 -17.81
C VAL A 167 7.79 -3.96 -17.12
N VAL A 168 6.52 -3.72 -17.48
CA VAL A 168 5.66 -2.67 -16.93
C VAL A 168 4.33 -3.26 -16.50
N GLN A 169 3.59 -2.55 -15.66
CA GLN A 169 2.22 -2.91 -15.31
C GLN A 169 1.21 -2.21 -16.21
N ASN A 170 0.04 -2.81 -16.35
CA ASN A 170 -1.09 -2.20 -17.06
C ASN A 170 -1.59 -0.96 -16.29
N PRO A 171 -1.60 0.24 -16.90
CA PRO A 171 -2.01 1.49 -16.24
C PRO A 171 -3.50 1.57 -15.87
N GLU A 172 -4.35 0.66 -16.37
CA GLU A 172 -5.76 0.61 -15.96
C GLU A 172 -5.96 -0.10 -14.63
N THR A 173 -5.09 -1.06 -14.30
CA THR A 173 -5.24 -1.92 -13.12
C THR A 173 -4.26 -1.59 -12.02
N SER A 174 -3.07 -1.09 -12.37
CA SER A 174 -1.94 -0.87 -11.46
C SER A 174 -1.59 0.60 -11.30
N SER A 175 -1.38 1.01 -10.06
CA SER A 175 -0.93 2.34 -9.67
C SER A 175 0.47 2.66 -10.20
N PRO A 176 1.52 1.82 -9.98
CA PRO A 176 2.83 2.05 -10.57
C PRO A 176 2.80 2.08 -12.10
N GLY A 177 1.96 1.25 -12.74
CA GLY A 177 1.77 1.26 -14.18
C GLY A 177 1.23 2.58 -14.70
N LEU A 178 0.22 3.15 -14.01
CA LEU A 178 -0.31 4.46 -14.36
C LEU A 178 0.68 5.57 -14.07
N ALA A 179 1.39 5.53 -12.95
CA ALA A 179 2.42 6.50 -12.61
C ALA A 179 3.53 6.56 -13.68
N PHE A 180 3.97 5.40 -14.17
CA PHE A 180 4.96 5.36 -15.26
C PHE A 180 4.40 5.86 -16.60
N LEU A 181 3.15 5.54 -16.94
CA LEU A 181 2.50 6.14 -18.11
C LEU A 181 2.49 7.67 -18.00
N LEU A 182 2.12 8.23 -16.85
CA LEU A 182 2.11 9.67 -16.60
C LEU A 182 3.51 10.28 -16.66
N ALA A 183 4.54 9.59 -16.16
CA ALA A 183 5.93 10.00 -16.32
C ALA A 183 6.30 10.13 -17.81
N THR A 184 5.93 9.15 -18.63
CA THR A 184 6.20 9.20 -20.08
C THR A 184 5.44 10.31 -20.80
N ILE A 185 4.20 10.60 -20.40
CA ILE A 185 3.41 11.71 -20.94
C ILE A 185 4.06 13.04 -20.59
N SER A 186 4.49 13.22 -19.33
CA SER A 186 5.18 14.42 -18.88
C SER A 186 6.51 14.63 -19.61
N HIS A 187 7.31 13.57 -19.77
CA HIS A 187 8.63 13.62 -20.37
C HIS A 187 8.58 13.87 -21.89
N PHE A 188 7.74 13.14 -22.61
CA PHE A 188 7.71 13.16 -24.08
C PHE A 188 6.67 14.13 -24.67
N GLY A 189 5.77 14.70 -23.85
CA GLY A 189 4.69 15.56 -24.33
C GLY A 189 3.90 14.88 -25.47
N ASP A 190 3.69 15.57 -26.59
CA ASP A 190 2.90 15.04 -27.73
C ASP A 190 3.51 13.76 -28.35
N ASN A 191 4.74 13.41 -28.04
CA ASN A 191 5.44 12.24 -28.59
C ASN A 191 5.29 10.96 -27.75
N TRP A 192 4.60 10.99 -26.61
CA TRP A 192 4.47 9.85 -25.70
C TRP A 192 3.90 8.58 -26.39
N VAL A 193 2.98 8.74 -27.32
CA VAL A 193 2.42 7.59 -28.09
C VAL A 193 3.50 6.93 -28.95
N SER A 194 4.36 7.74 -29.60
CA SER A 194 5.45 7.23 -30.42
C SER A 194 6.50 6.50 -29.58
N PHE A 195 6.75 6.97 -28.35
CA PHE A 195 7.59 6.27 -27.36
C PHE A 195 7.04 4.87 -27.09
N TRP A 196 5.76 4.75 -26.73
CA TRP A 196 5.14 3.46 -26.44
C TRP A 196 5.04 2.53 -27.66
N GLN A 197 4.85 3.08 -28.87
CA GLN A 197 4.94 2.29 -30.10
C GLN A 197 6.33 1.66 -30.27
N THR A 198 7.39 2.42 -29.96
CA THR A 198 8.76 1.90 -30.02
C THR A 198 9.03 0.87 -28.93
N LEU A 199 8.57 1.10 -27.70
CA LEU A 199 8.68 0.10 -26.63
C LEU A 199 7.95 -1.21 -26.96
N ASN A 200 6.77 -1.12 -27.56
CA ASN A 200 6.03 -2.30 -28.03
C ASN A 200 6.81 -3.06 -29.12
N GLN A 201 7.42 -2.35 -30.08
CA GLN A 201 8.32 -2.96 -31.08
C GLN A 201 9.58 -3.56 -30.46
N ASN A 202 10.08 -2.97 -29.39
CA ASN A 202 11.21 -3.47 -28.60
C ASN A 202 10.82 -4.59 -27.63
N GLY A 203 9.56 -5.06 -27.63
CA GLY A 203 9.14 -6.22 -26.86
C GLY A 203 8.97 -5.96 -25.35
N VAL A 204 8.37 -4.81 -24.99
CA VAL A 204 8.00 -4.54 -23.60
C VAL A 204 7.02 -5.60 -23.09
N SER A 205 7.29 -6.18 -21.92
CA SER A 205 6.38 -7.09 -21.22
C SER A 205 5.38 -6.30 -20.39
N VAL A 206 4.13 -6.78 -20.32
CA VAL A 206 3.05 -6.13 -19.56
C VAL A 206 2.40 -7.14 -18.61
N THR A 207 2.34 -6.80 -17.33
CA THR A 207 1.63 -7.57 -16.30
C THR A 207 0.38 -6.81 -15.82
N SER A 208 -0.49 -7.49 -15.06
CA SER A 208 -1.72 -6.88 -14.49
C SER A 208 -1.45 -5.97 -13.29
N ASP A 209 -0.39 -6.27 -12.52
CA ASP A 209 -0.11 -5.69 -11.21
C ASP A 209 1.40 -5.65 -10.92
N TRP A 210 1.77 -4.96 -9.83
CA TRP A 210 3.17 -4.79 -9.44
C TRP A 210 3.80 -6.11 -8.94
N GLU A 211 3.06 -6.91 -8.18
CA GLU A 211 3.54 -8.19 -7.65
C GLU A 211 3.97 -9.13 -8.79
N SER A 212 3.14 -9.26 -9.82
CA SER A 212 3.44 -10.09 -10.99
C SER A 212 4.65 -9.60 -11.76
N SER A 213 4.86 -8.28 -11.87
CA SER A 213 6.04 -7.75 -12.56
C SER A 213 7.31 -7.89 -11.73
N TYR A 214 7.28 -7.53 -10.44
CA TYR A 214 8.47 -7.46 -9.60
C TYR A 214 8.95 -8.83 -9.13
N TYR A 215 8.03 -9.67 -8.67
CA TYR A 215 8.34 -11.01 -8.16
C TYR A 215 8.15 -12.12 -9.21
N GLY A 216 7.59 -11.82 -10.37
CA GLY A 216 7.39 -12.76 -11.48
C GLY A 216 8.36 -12.54 -12.63
N ASP A 217 8.19 -11.45 -13.36
CA ASP A 217 8.87 -11.21 -14.64
C ASP A 217 10.25 -10.53 -14.51
N PHE A 218 10.47 -9.75 -13.45
CA PHE A 218 11.76 -9.13 -13.17
C PHE A 218 12.78 -10.16 -12.68
N ILE A 219 14.04 -9.98 -13.02
CA ILE A 219 15.12 -10.93 -12.72
C ILE A 219 15.30 -11.20 -11.23
N ALA A 220 15.04 -10.22 -10.36
CA ALA A 220 15.07 -10.41 -8.91
C ALA A 220 14.05 -11.44 -8.42
N GLY A 221 12.89 -11.54 -9.07
CA GLY A 221 11.87 -12.55 -8.83
C GLY A 221 12.11 -13.88 -9.56
N GLY A 222 13.19 -13.98 -10.34
CA GLY A 222 13.53 -15.17 -11.14
C GLY A 222 13.00 -15.12 -12.58
N GLY A 223 12.49 -13.97 -13.04
CA GLY A 223 12.09 -13.70 -14.43
C GLY A 223 13.26 -13.39 -15.35
N GLU A 224 12.95 -12.92 -16.55
CA GLU A 224 13.93 -12.65 -17.61
C GLU A 224 14.16 -11.14 -17.85
N ASN A 225 13.28 -10.25 -17.37
CA ASN A 225 13.38 -8.81 -17.58
C ASN A 225 14.40 -8.20 -16.61
N SER A 226 15.33 -7.41 -17.14
CA SER A 226 16.37 -6.73 -16.36
C SER A 226 15.99 -5.32 -15.93
N ILE A 227 14.86 -4.80 -16.42
CA ILE A 227 14.32 -3.47 -16.12
C ILE A 227 12.84 -3.61 -15.76
N VAL A 228 12.43 -2.97 -14.67
CA VAL A 228 11.05 -3.04 -14.17
C VAL A 228 10.56 -1.67 -13.70
N VAL A 229 9.27 -1.39 -13.86
CA VAL A 229 8.62 -0.28 -13.17
C VAL A 229 8.42 -0.66 -11.71
N SER A 230 9.05 0.08 -10.79
CA SER A 230 8.96 -0.13 -9.35
C SER A 230 9.23 1.20 -8.62
N TYR A 231 9.84 1.17 -7.44
CA TYR A 231 10.01 2.36 -6.61
C TYR A 231 11.47 2.78 -6.47
N ALA A 232 11.72 4.06 -6.17
CA ALA A 232 13.04 4.56 -5.84
C ALA A 232 13.64 3.91 -4.58
N SER A 233 12.81 3.33 -3.74
CA SER A 233 13.17 2.56 -2.54
C SER A 233 13.46 1.08 -2.80
N SER A 234 13.13 0.53 -3.96
CA SER A 234 13.39 -0.88 -4.29
C SER A 234 14.86 -1.29 -4.12
N PRO A 235 15.87 -0.45 -4.44
CA PRO A 235 17.26 -0.78 -4.13
C PRO A 235 17.54 -1.03 -2.65
N ILE A 236 16.83 -0.33 -1.75
CA ILE A 236 16.95 -0.54 -0.30
C ILE A 236 16.30 -1.86 0.10
N ALA A 237 15.15 -2.19 -0.49
CA ALA A 237 14.47 -3.46 -0.25
C ALA A 237 15.37 -4.63 -0.64
N GLU A 238 15.97 -4.59 -1.82
CA GLU A 238 16.90 -5.60 -2.29
C GLU A 238 18.15 -5.70 -1.39
N LEU A 239 18.65 -4.58 -0.87
CA LEU A 239 19.78 -4.61 0.07
C LEU A 239 19.42 -5.31 1.39
N ILE A 240 18.23 -5.06 1.92
CA ILE A 240 17.81 -5.55 3.24
C ILE A 240 17.40 -7.02 3.19
N TYR A 241 16.72 -7.43 2.12
CA TYR A 241 16.11 -8.75 2.00
C TYR A 241 16.86 -9.72 1.09
N SER A 242 18.02 -9.34 0.55
CA SER A 242 18.85 -10.27 -0.25
C SER A 242 19.28 -11.50 0.55
N ASP A 243 19.13 -12.67 -0.07
CA ASP A 243 19.67 -13.93 0.43
C ASP A 243 20.48 -14.62 -0.72
N PRO A 244 21.80 -14.71 -0.62
CA PRO A 244 22.65 -14.27 0.51
C PRO A 244 22.72 -12.74 0.67
N PRO A 245 23.04 -12.23 1.88
CA PRO A 245 23.16 -10.80 2.14
C PRO A 245 24.18 -10.11 1.23
N VAL A 246 23.85 -8.91 0.75
CA VAL A 246 24.72 -8.06 -0.08
C VAL A 246 25.13 -6.79 0.67
N GLU A 247 26.27 -6.21 0.31
CA GLU A 247 26.79 -4.98 0.93
C GLU A 247 26.30 -3.71 0.22
N ILE A 248 25.91 -3.85 -1.05
CA ILE A 248 25.41 -2.75 -1.90
C ILE A 248 24.14 -3.20 -2.62
N PRO A 249 23.17 -2.30 -2.88
CA PRO A 249 21.99 -2.65 -3.61
C PRO A 249 22.29 -3.28 -4.97
N PRO A 250 21.72 -4.43 -5.32
CA PRO A 250 21.92 -5.06 -6.64
C PRO A 250 21.17 -4.34 -7.76
N THR A 251 20.21 -3.50 -7.40
CA THR A 251 19.44 -2.66 -8.34
C THR A 251 19.83 -1.18 -8.26
N ALA A 252 19.42 -0.42 -9.27
CA ALA A 252 19.47 1.05 -9.27
C ALA A 252 18.30 1.59 -10.10
N ILE A 253 18.02 2.90 -9.94
CA ILE A 253 16.93 3.60 -10.62
C ILE A 253 17.43 4.39 -11.83
N ILE A 254 16.50 4.69 -12.75
CA ILE A 254 16.66 5.68 -13.82
C ILE A 254 15.88 6.92 -13.38
N GLU A 255 16.60 7.99 -12.96
CA GLU A 255 16.00 9.09 -12.20
C GLU A 255 14.94 9.90 -12.99
N ASP A 256 15.15 10.13 -14.29
CA ASP A 256 14.22 10.89 -15.14
C ASP A 256 12.94 10.13 -15.51
N SER A 257 12.84 8.85 -15.13
CA SER A 257 11.63 8.04 -15.26
C SER A 257 10.66 8.19 -14.09
N CYS A 258 11.03 8.93 -13.05
CA CYS A 258 10.33 8.92 -11.78
C CYS A 258 9.07 9.80 -11.77
N PHE A 259 8.03 9.32 -11.09
CA PHE A 259 6.78 10.01 -10.81
C PHE A 259 6.43 9.89 -9.33
N LYS A 260 6.04 11.01 -8.68
CA LYS A 260 5.70 11.00 -7.26
C LYS A 260 4.33 10.37 -7.04
N GLN A 261 4.28 9.42 -6.13
CA GLN A 261 3.07 8.76 -5.66
C GLN A 261 2.82 9.11 -4.19
N VAL A 262 1.58 9.47 -3.83
CA VAL A 262 1.12 9.61 -2.46
C VAL A 262 -0.09 8.72 -2.30
N GLU A 263 -0.09 7.87 -1.28
CA GLU A 263 -1.19 6.95 -0.99
C GLU A 263 -2.06 7.47 0.14
N TYR A 264 -3.34 7.23 -0.01
CA TYR A 264 -4.39 7.74 0.87
C TYR A 264 -5.20 6.60 1.47
N ALA A 265 -5.72 6.84 2.67
CA ALA A 265 -6.78 6.06 3.26
C ALA A 265 -8.06 6.88 3.40
N GLY A 266 -9.22 6.21 3.36
CA GLY A 266 -10.52 6.86 3.51
C GLY A 266 -11.56 5.93 4.10
N ILE A 267 -12.54 6.52 4.81
CA ILE A 267 -13.66 5.80 5.42
C ILE A 267 -14.73 5.58 4.36
N LEU A 268 -15.12 4.32 4.14
CA LEU A 268 -16.16 4.00 3.16
C LEU A 268 -17.54 4.49 3.64
N LYS A 269 -18.27 5.08 2.70
CA LYS A 269 -19.66 5.50 2.93
C LYS A 269 -20.53 4.27 3.21
N ASN A 270 -21.50 4.43 4.11
CA ASN A 270 -22.39 3.36 4.56
C ASN A 270 -21.73 2.29 5.46
N THR A 271 -20.48 2.46 5.89
CA THR A 271 -19.93 1.64 6.97
C THR A 271 -20.83 1.70 8.20
N LYS A 272 -20.94 0.59 8.92
CA LYS A 272 -21.65 0.50 10.20
C LYS A 272 -20.73 0.74 11.39
N ASN A 273 -19.42 0.78 11.15
CA ASN A 273 -18.34 0.84 12.15
C ASN A 273 -17.58 2.18 12.03
N LYS A 274 -18.31 3.31 11.86
CA LYS A 274 -17.69 4.61 11.63
C LYS A 274 -16.73 5.04 12.75
N PRO A 275 -17.06 4.90 14.05
CA PRO A 275 -16.11 5.26 15.13
C PRO A 275 -14.84 4.42 15.10
N GLU A 276 -14.95 3.13 14.77
CA GLU A 276 -13.84 2.19 14.64
C GLU A 276 -12.95 2.56 13.43
N ALA A 277 -13.59 2.95 12.33
CA ALA A 277 -12.90 3.41 11.12
C ALA A 277 -12.13 4.72 11.38
N GLU A 278 -12.72 5.69 12.11
CA GLU A 278 -12.06 6.92 12.51
C GLU A 278 -10.84 6.63 13.39
N ALA A 279 -10.97 5.71 14.37
CA ALA A 279 -9.86 5.29 15.21
C ALA A 279 -8.74 4.61 14.40
N LEU A 280 -9.09 3.83 13.37
CA LEU A 280 -8.10 3.20 12.50
C LEU A 280 -7.35 4.25 11.66
N ILE A 281 -8.02 5.25 11.08
CA ILE A 281 -7.34 6.36 10.36
C ILE A 281 -6.35 7.08 11.29
N ASP A 282 -6.75 7.37 12.55
CA ASP A 282 -5.85 7.98 13.53
C ASP A 282 -4.64 7.09 13.84
N PHE A 283 -4.84 5.77 13.92
CA PHE A 283 -3.74 4.83 14.13
C PHE A 283 -2.79 4.76 12.94
N LEU A 284 -3.28 4.76 11.70
CA LEU A 284 -2.46 4.81 10.48
C LEU A 284 -1.59 6.07 10.42
N LEU A 285 -2.02 7.17 11.05
CA LEU A 285 -1.24 8.40 11.23
C LEU A 285 -0.41 8.43 12.52
N SER A 286 -0.49 7.42 13.39
CA SER A 286 0.33 7.39 14.60
C SER A 286 1.81 7.27 14.27
N GLN A 287 2.68 7.85 15.09
CA GLN A 287 4.12 7.74 14.90
C GLN A 287 4.58 6.28 14.75
N ARG A 288 3.99 5.38 15.52
CA ARG A 288 4.31 3.95 15.50
C ARG A 288 4.02 3.30 14.16
N PHE A 289 2.85 3.54 13.58
CA PHE A 289 2.51 3.02 12.26
C PHE A 289 3.35 3.67 11.17
N GLN A 290 3.55 4.96 11.25
CA GLN A 290 4.35 5.73 10.29
C GLN A 290 5.83 5.30 10.28
N GLU A 291 6.41 4.93 11.42
CA GLU A 291 7.78 4.39 11.53
C GLU A 291 7.88 2.91 11.10
N ASP A 292 6.74 2.20 10.98
CA ASP A 292 6.66 0.82 10.46
C ASP A 292 6.70 0.77 8.92
N ILE A 293 6.13 1.76 8.25
CA ILE A 293 5.99 1.85 6.79
C ILE A 293 7.32 1.62 6.04
N PRO A 294 8.44 2.27 6.36
CA PRO A 294 9.64 2.17 5.55
C PRO A 294 10.23 0.77 5.40
N LEU A 295 10.12 -0.08 6.41
CA LEU A 295 10.69 -1.42 6.39
C LEU A 295 9.72 -2.50 5.90
N ASN A 296 8.44 -2.20 5.77
CA ASN A 296 7.44 -3.18 5.37
C ASN A 296 6.88 -2.89 3.98
N MET A 297 6.55 -1.63 3.68
CA MET A 297 6.05 -1.22 2.37
C MET A 297 7.12 -0.50 1.52
N PHE A 298 8.29 -0.18 2.10
CA PHE A 298 9.34 0.59 1.43
C PHE A 298 8.89 1.96 0.90
N MET A 299 7.84 2.52 1.52
CA MET A 299 7.34 3.85 1.29
C MET A 299 7.86 4.82 2.37
N MET A 300 7.73 6.11 2.13
CA MET A 300 8.12 7.17 3.06
C MET A 300 6.91 7.58 3.91
N PRO A 301 7.08 7.78 5.22
CA PRO A 301 6.00 8.24 6.09
C PRO A 301 5.61 9.69 5.76
N VAL A 302 4.33 10.03 5.93
CA VAL A 302 3.85 11.41 5.74
C VAL A 302 4.08 12.32 6.94
N LEU A 303 4.28 11.75 8.14
CA LEU A 303 4.58 12.53 9.33
C LEU A 303 6.01 13.05 9.29
N ARG A 304 6.17 14.38 9.49
CA ARG A 304 7.47 15.06 9.46
C ARG A 304 8.47 14.55 10.49
N GLU A 305 7.99 14.11 11.64
CA GLU A 305 8.80 13.66 12.78
C GLU A 305 9.03 12.14 12.81
N ALA A 306 8.46 11.37 11.88
CA ALA A 306 8.70 9.93 11.84
C ALA A 306 10.17 9.63 11.56
N SER A 307 10.76 8.74 12.35
CA SER A 307 12.14 8.33 12.23
C SER A 307 12.30 7.35 11.05
N LEU A 308 13.32 7.56 10.24
CA LEU A 308 13.64 6.66 9.12
C LEU A 308 14.74 5.67 9.52
N PRO A 309 14.67 4.42 9.03
CA PRO A 309 15.77 3.47 9.15
C PRO A 309 17.04 3.98 8.48
N VAL A 310 18.22 3.58 9.00
CA VAL A 310 19.53 4.07 8.54
C VAL A 310 19.73 3.88 7.02
N ALA A 311 19.24 2.79 6.45
CA ALA A 311 19.37 2.52 5.01
C ALA A 311 18.75 3.64 4.15
N PHE A 312 17.61 4.21 4.57
CA PHE A 312 16.95 5.33 3.88
C PHE A 312 17.71 6.65 3.96
N SER A 313 18.62 6.78 4.94
CA SER A 313 19.51 7.94 5.05
C SER A 313 20.78 7.80 4.19
N ILE A 314 21.20 6.56 3.89
CA ILE A 314 22.38 6.25 3.10
C ILE A 314 22.06 6.26 1.59
N TYR A 315 20.93 5.68 1.23
CA TYR A 315 20.50 5.57 -0.16
C TYR A 315 19.34 6.52 -0.44
N PRO A 316 19.49 7.47 -1.39
CA PRO A 316 18.42 8.41 -1.69
C PRO A 316 17.21 7.71 -2.30
N THR A 317 16.03 8.02 -1.77
CA THR A 317 14.72 7.55 -2.26
C THR A 317 13.91 8.68 -2.90
N ILE A 318 14.46 9.89 -2.90
CA ILE A 318 13.88 11.07 -3.52
C ILE A 318 14.73 11.42 -4.74
N PRO A 319 14.24 11.16 -5.96
CA PRO A 319 14.96 11.50 -7.19
C PRO A 319 15.18 13.00 -7.32
N SER A 320 16.27 13.38 -8.01
CA SER A 320 16.59 14.78 -8.30
C SER A 320 15.73 15.37 -9.42
N ASP A 321 15.23 14.52 -10.30
CA ASP A 321 14.36 14.89 -11.43
C ASP A 321 13.03 14.14 -11.32
N LEU A 322 11.92 14.89 -11.43
CA LEU A 322 10.57 14.35 -11.27
C LEU A 322 9.68 14.80 -12.41
N ASN A 323 8.98 13.85 -12.99
CA ASN A 323 7.87 14.11 -13.89
C ASN A 323 6.63 14.49 -13.08
N LEU A 324 5.98 15.57 -13.45
CA LEU A 324 4.83 16.12 -12.73
C LEU A 324 3.65 16.38 -13.68
N ILE A 325 2.48 15.89 -13.31
CA ILE A 325 1.19 16.22 -13.91
C ILE A 325 0.24 16.55 -12.77
N SER A 326 -0.56 17.60 -12.92
CA SER A 326 -1.49 17.98 -11.87
C SER A 326 -2.63 16.95 -11.72
N PRO A 327 -3.18 16.73 -10.50
CA PRO A 327 -4.32 15.82 -10.29
C PRO A 327 -5.52 16.14 -11.16
N ASN A 328 -5.83 17.41 -11.39
CA ASN A 328 -6.92 17.84 -12.26
C ASN A 328 -6.69 17.48 -13.74
N GLU A 329 -5.46 17.54 -14.20
CA GLU A 329 -5.08 17.13 -15.55
C GLU A 329 -5.15 15.60 -15.71
N ILE A 330 -4.70 14.86 -14.69
CA ILE A 330 -4.82 13.40 -14.64
C ILE A 330 -6.29 13.01 -14.72
N GLU A 331 -7.14 13.58 -13.86
CA GLU A 331 -8.58 13.27 -13.83
C GLU A 331 -9.26 13.55 -15.17
N SER A 332 -8.92 14.64 -15.82
CA SER A 332 -9.53 15.05 -17.10
C SER A 332 -9.13 14.17 -18.26
N ASN A 333 -7.95 13.56 -18.25
CA ASN A 333 -7.36 12.88 -19.41
C ASN A 333 -7.09 11.39 -19.20
N ARG A 334 -7.07 10.89 -17.95
CA ARG A 334 -6.68 9.53 -17.61
C ARG A 334 -7.35 8.47 -18.48
N ASN A 335 -8.67 8.51 -18.63
CA ASN A 335 -9.39 7.51 -19.42
C ASN A 335 -8.96 7.52 -20.89
N ASN A 336 -8.75 8.70 -21.48
CA ASN A 336 -8.27 8.83 -22.84
C ASN A 336 -6.83 8.34 -23.00
N TRP A 337 -5.94 8.66 -22.03
CA TRP A 337 -4.56 8.21 -22.06
C TRP A 337 -4.43 6.69 -21.91
N THR A 338 -5.18 6.08 -21.00
CA THR A 338 -5.15 4.63 -20.81
C THR A 338 -5.77 3.88 -21.99
N GLU A 339 -6.82 4.43 -22.62
CA GLU A 339 -7.41 3.86 -23.85
C GLU A 339 -6.40 3.87 -25.01
N ILE A 340 -5.75 5.02 -25.27
CA ILE A 340 -4.73 5.14 -26.32
C ILE A 340 -3.55 4.21 -26.02
N TRP A 341 -3.10 4.13 -24.77
CA TRP A 341 -2.03 3.22 -24.38
C TRP A 341 -2.42 1.75 -24.65
N THR A 342 -3.61 1.36 -24.23
CA THR A 342 -4.14 0.00 -24.47
C THR A 342 -4.19 -0.36 -25.95
N GLU A 343 -4.62 0.56 -26.80
CA GLU A 343 -4.63 0.37 -28.25
C GLU A 343 -3.21 0.29 -28.85
N THR A 344 -2.27 1.01 -28.26
CA THR A 344 -0.88 1.09 -28.74
C THR A 344 -0.05 -0.14 -28.34
N VAL A 345 -0.27 -0.65 -27.11
CA VAL A 345 0.62 -1.66 -26.49
C VAL A 345 -0.01 -3.05 -26.47
N LEU A 346 -1.32 -3.16 -26.26
CA LEU A 346 -2.00 -4.45 -26.07
C LEU A 346 -2.78 -4.95 -27.29
N ARG A 347 -2.96 -4.13 -28.34
CA ARG A 347 -3.70 -4.48 -29.57
C ARG A 347 -2.85 -4.32 -30.80
#